data_f27cfa8c53419d5da868727ff931cef6
#
_entry.id   f27cfa8c53419d5da868727ff931cef6
#
_cell.length_a   1.000
_cell.length_b   1.000
_cell.length_c   1.000
_cell.angle_alpha   90.00
_cell.angle_beta   90.00
_cell.angle_gamma   90.00
#
_symmetry.space_group_name_H-M   'P 1'
#
loop_
_entity.id
_entity.type
_entity.pdbx_description
1 polymer ?
#
loop_
_entity_poly.entity_id
_entity_poly.type
_entity_poly.pdbx_seq_one_letter_code
_entity_poly.pdbx_strand_id
1 'polypeptide(L)'
;MAFAYTPGLRVADVAVIRKERRLPLKGRVLVKMGDEVAADTIVARTELPGNVKMVNLANILGVPPDDIPDLLHKKEGDAIAEGDVLAQSRGIFGLFRNTVRSPIDGTFESFNKVTGQAVLREPPAPVTIEAYVKGRVVDVFEEEGVLVETRATFVQGIFGIGGETRGEIRKAVKNPEQELTADLIDKSC
;
A
#
# COMPACT_ATOMS: atom_id res chain seq x y z
N MET A 1 -31.28 -35.58 12.20
CA MET A 1 -30.51 -34.65 11.37
C MET A 1 -30.37 -33.35 12.16
N ALA A 2 -29.14 -33.03 12.57
CA ALA A 2 -28.87 -31.79 13.26
C ALA A 2 -28.76 -30.66 12.20
N PHE A 3 -29.71 -29.76 12.19
CA PHE A 3 -29.59 -28.55 11.38
C PHE A 3 -28.59 -27.62 12.08
N ALA A 4 -27.36 -27.52 11.53
CA ALA A 4 -26.44 -26.48 11.92
C ALA A 4 -26.98 -25.13 11.42
N TYR A 5 -27.71 -24.41 12.27
CA TYR A 5 -28.06 -23.03 12.00
C TYR A 5 -26.80 -22.19 12.13
N THR A 6 -26.33 -21.62 11.03
CA THR A 6 -25.25 -20.66 11.03
C THR A 6 -25.88 -19.26 11.14
N PRO A 7 -25.94 -18.67 12.35
CA PRO A 7 -26.54 -17.36 12.52
C PRO A 7 -25.70 -16.34 11.77
N GLY A 8 -26.31 -15.51 10.94
CA GLY A 8 -25.68 -14.37 10.32
C GLY A 8 -25.52 -14.41 8.80
N LEU A 9 -25.73 -15.53 8.12
CA LEU A 9 -25.77 -15.54 6.67
C LEU A 9 -27.05 -14.88 6.17
N ARG A 10 -26.87 -13.78 5.43
CA ARG A 10 -27.99 -12.98 4.93
C ARG A 10 -27.95 -12.94 3.41
N VAL A 11 -29.13 -13.18 2.82
CA VAL A 11 -29.41 -12.92 1.40
C VAL A 11 -30.55 -11.90 1.35
N ALA A 12 -30.38 -10.83 0.60
CA ALA A 12 -31.41 -9.82 0.42
C ALA A 12 -31.40 -9.33 -1.01
N ASP A 13 -32.57 -9.35 -1.68
CA ASP A 13 -32.71 -8.90 -3.06
C ASP A 13 -32.40 -7.43 -3.21
N VAL A 14 -32.81 -6.62 -2.24
CA VAL A 14 -32.48 -5.19 -2.16
C VAL A 14 -32.16 -4.83 -0.73
N ALA A 15 -30.95 -4.31 -0.53
CA ALA A 15 -30.53 -3.78 0.76
C ALA A 15 -29.86 -2.42 0.55
N VAL A 16 -29.96 -1.56 1.56
CA VAL A 16 -29.13 -0.36 1.66
C VAL A 16 -27.80 -0.79 2.28
N ILE A 17 -26.75 -0.70 1.50
CA ILE A 17 -25.40 -1.07 1.91
C ILE A 17 -24.60 0.21 2.10
N ARG A 18 -23.93 0.30 3.23
CA ARG A 18 -23.00 1.38 3.55
C ARG A 18 -21.60 0.83 3.59
N LYS A 19 -20.76 1.30 2.68
CA LYS A 19 -19.35 0.89 2.59
C LYS A 19 -18.46 2.04 3.07
N GLU A 20 -17.77 1.79 4.15
CA GLU A 20 -16.78 2.70 4.67
C GLU A 20 -15.47 2.52 3.89
N ARG A 21 -14.91 3.62 3.41
CA ARG A 21 -13.66 3.66 2.65
C ARG A 21 -12.68 4.56 3.38
N ARG A 22 -11.70 3.98 4.08
CA ARG A 22 -10.72 4.71 4.87
C ARG A 22 -9.30 4.51 4.39
N LEU A 23 -8.54 5.58 4.43
CA LEU A 23 -7.10 5.58 4.21
C LEU A 23 -6.38 4.91 5.39
N PRO A 24 -5.23 4.25 5.15
CA PRO A 24 -4.41 3.67 6.23
C PRO A 24 -3.72 4.74 7.09
N LEU A 25 -3.50 5.93 6.54
CA LEU A 25 -2.96 7.10 7.22
C LEU A 25 -3.78 8.32 6.80
N LYS A 26 -3.73 9.39 7.60
CA LYS A 26 -4.35 10.66 7.24
C LYS A 26 -3.89 11.15 5.88
N GLY A 27 -4.82 11.64 5.08
CA GLY A 27 -4.55 12.08 3.73
C GLY A 27 -5.59 13.08 3.24
N ARG A 28 -5.87 13.08 1.95
CA ARG A 28 -6.81 14.02 1.33
C ARG A 28 -8.02 13.29 0.80
N VAL A 29 -9.21 13.67 1.26
CA VAL A 29 -10.49 13.26 0.67
C VAL A 29 -10.76 14.10 -0.58
N LEU A 30 -11.19 13.46 -1.66
CA LEU A 30 -11.32 14.07 -2.99
C LEU A 30 -12.78 14.34 -3.39
N VAL A 31 -13.72 13.82 -2.64
CA VAL A 31 -15.17 13.93 -2.89
C VAL A 31 -15.87 14.57 -1.70
N LYS A 32 -17.10 15.01 -1.89
CA LYS A 32 -17.91 15.69 -0.89
C LYS A 32 -19.15 14.88 -0.54
N MET A 33 -19.73 15.16 0.62
CA MET A 33 -21.05 14.63 0.99
C MET A 33 -22.08 15.00 -0.08
N GLY A 34 -22.84 14.00 -0.51
CA GLY A 34 -23.84 14.14 -1.56
C GLY A 34 -23.39 13.79 -2.95
N ASP A 35 -22.07 13.67 -3.22
CA ASP A 35 -21.55 13.31 -4.53
C ASP A 35 -21.97 11.88 -4.92
N GLU A 36 -22.28 11.70 -6.19
CA GLU A 36 -22.45 10.37 -6.78
C GLU A 36 -21.12 9.86 -7.31
N VAL A 37 -20.79 8.62 -6.99
CA VAL A 37 -19.51 7.99 -7.33
C VAL A 37 -19.73 6.66 -8.04
N ALA A 38 -18.87 6.37 -8.99
CA ALA A 38 -18.73 5.03 -9.59
C ALA A 38 -17.82 4.17 -8.70
N ALA A 39 -17.82 2.86 -8.90
CA ALA A 39 -17.04 1.94 -8.09
C ALA A 39 -15.52 2.21 -8.15
N ASP A 40 -15.03 2.70 -9.28
CA ASP A 40 -13.64 3.04 -9.57
C ASP A 40 -13.27 4.50 -9.28
N THR A 41 -14.22 5.30 -8.81
CA THR A 41 -13.95 6.69 -8.44
C THR A 41 -12.99 6.72 -7.24
N ILE A 42 -11.83 7.37 -7.40
CA ILE A 42 -10.89 7.59 -6.30
C ILE A 42 -11.50 8.61 -5.34
N VAL A 43 -11.82 8.17 -4.13
CA VAL A 43 -12.49 9.00 -3.12
C VAL A 43 -11.52 9.65 -2.13
N ALA A 44 -10.35 9.04 -1.92
CA ALA A 44 -9.31 9.62 -1.07
C ALA A 44 -7.91 9.12 -1.47
N ARG A 45 -6.88 9.88 -1.09
CA ARG A 45 -5.48 9.54 -1.31
C ARG A 45 -4.60 9.97 -0.14
N THR A 46 -3.52 9.23 0.07
CA THR A 46 -2.44 9.57 0.99
C THR A 46 -1.10 9.15 0.42
N GLU A 47 -0.03 9.49 1.10
CA GLU A 47 1.32 9.03 0.79
C GLU A 47 1.84 8.24 1.99
N LEU A 48 2.17 6.98 1.79
CA LEU A 48 2.85 6.18 2.80
C LEU A 48 4.33 6.56 2.82
N PRO A 49 4.92 6.78 4.01
CA PRO A 49 6.37 6.95 4.12
C PRO A 49 7.10 5.77 3.47
N GLY A 50 8.12 6.07 2.70
CA GLY A 50 8.96 5.04 2.09
C GLY A 50 9.63 4.14 3.14
N ASN A 51 10.02 2.94 2.73
CA ASN A 51 10.71 1.99 3.60
C ASN A 51 12.07 2.54 4.05
N VAL A 52 12.47 2.14 5.23
CA VAL A 52 13.79 2.48 5.79
C VAL A 52 14.78 1.37 5.48
N LYS A 53 15.94 1.74 4.93
CA LYS A 53 17.07 0.85 4.71
C LYS A 53 18.25 1.33 5.55
N MET A 54 18.78 0.47 6.40
CA MET A 54 20.00 0.75 7.17
C MET A 54 21.22 0.18 6.47
N VAL A 55 22.28 1.00 6.37
CA VAL A 55 23.57 0.61 5.78
C VAL A 55 24.68 0.85 6.81
N ASN A 56 25.38 -0.20 7.18
CA ASN A 56 26.49 -0.10 8.15
C ASN A 56 27.77 0.37 7.44
N LEU A 57 27.98 1.68 7.45
CA LEU A 57 29.12 2.31 6.80
C LEU A 57 30.44 1.93 7.48
N ALA A 58 30.48 1.92 8.82
CA ALA A 58 31.66 1.60 9.60
C ALA A 58 32.21 0.20 9.26
N ASN A 59 31.31 -0.79 9.23
CA ASN A 59 31.68 -2.16 8.92
C ASN A 59 32.19 -2.32 7.47
N ILE A 60 31.50 -1.71 6.50
CA ILE A 60 31.85 -1.85 5.08
C ILE A 60 33.18 -1.10 4.76
N LEU A 61 33.39 0.07 5.36
CA LEU A 61 34.62 0.84 5.19
C LEU A 61 35.79 0.32 6.03
N GLY A 62 35.49 -0.47 7.08
CA GLY A 62 36.50 -1.00 8.00
C GLY A 62 37.13 0.08 8.89
N VAL A 63 36.33 1.11 9.29
CA VAL A 63 36.81 2.23 10.12
C VAL A 63 35.91 2.40 11.34
N PRO A 64 36.43 3.01 12.43
CA PRO A 64 35.59 3.35 13.58
C PRO A 64 34.43 4.29 13.22
N PRO A 65 33.29 4.21 13.89
CA PRO A 65 32.11 5.07 13.62
C PRO A 65 32.44 6.59 13.71
N ASP A 66 33.36 6.98 14.57
CA ASP A 66 33.78 8.37 14.78
C ASP A 66 34.47 8.98 13.54
N ASP A 67 35.10 8.16 12.70
CA ASP A 67 35.80 8.61 11.50
C ASP A 67 34.87 8.76 10.29
N ILE A 68 33.66 8.20 10.35
CA ILE A 68 32.70 8.17 9.24
C ILE A 68 32.27 9.58 8.80
N PRO A 69 31.96 10.54 9.68
CA PRO A 69 31.52 11.88 9.27
C PRO A 69 32.47 12.55 8.26
N ASP A 70 33.76 12.35 8.37
CA ASP A 70 34.77 12.91 7.46
C ASP A 70 34.86 12.17 6.12
N LEU A 71 34.24 11.02 6.01
CA LEU A 71 34.20 10.14 4.84
C LEU A 71 32.87 10.18 4.10
N LEU A 72 31.86 10.86 4.64
CA LEU A 72 30.53 10.99 4.03
C LEU A 72 30.58 11.93 2.82
N HIS A 73 29.94 11.49 1.74
CA HIS A 73 29.70 12.28 0.53
C HIS A 73 28.28 12.87 0.48
N LYS A 74 27.40 12.43 1.37
CA LYS A 74 26.00 12.86 1.48
C LYS A 74 25.74 13.44 2.87
N LYS A 75 24.83 14.40 2.93
CA LYS A 75 24.34 15.02 4.17
C LYS A 75 22.91 14.58 4.46
N GLU A 76 22.49 14.74 5.70
CA GLU A 76 21.09 14.52 6.08
C GLU A 76 20.16 15.40 5.26
N GLY A 77 19.14 14.78 4.65
CA GLY A 77 18.21 15.41 3.73
C GLY A 77 18.59 15.35 2.25
N ASP A 78 19.80 14.91 1.91
CA ASP A 78 20.23 14.80 0.50
C ASP A 78 19.47 13.71 -0.23
N ALA A 79 19.05 14.00 -1.46
CA ALA A 79 18.54 12.99 -2.39
C ALA A 79 19.67 12.05 -2.82
N ILE A 80 19.34 10.77 -2.91
CA ILE A 80 20.22 9.70 -3.33
C ILE A 80 19.58 8.86 -4.42
N ALA A 81 20.39 8.41 -5.37
CA ALA A 81 20.01 7.39 -6.34
C ALA A 81 20.72 6.07 -6.00
N GLU A 82 20.13 4.95 -6.47
CA GLU A 82 20.79 3.65 -6.38
C GLU A 82 22.18 3.72 -7.06
N GLY A 83 23.21 3.26 -6.35
CA GLY A 83 24.60 3.33 -6.82
C GLY A 83 25.35 4.62 -6.45
N ASP A 84 24.69 5.66 -5.97
CA ASP A 84 25.35 6.87 -5.46
C ASP A 84 26.35 6.56 -4.36
N VAL A 85 27.48 7.25 -4.35
CA VAL A 85 28.50 7.10 -3.30
C VAL A 85 27.99 7.79 -2.04
N LEU A 86 27.79 7.01 -0.98
CA LEU A 86 27.41 7.50 0.35
C LEU A 86 28.64 7.89 1.16
N ALA A 87 29.65 7.03 1.14
CA ALA A 87 30.90 7.25 1.87
C ALA A 87 32.05 6.51 1.19
N GLN A 88 33.28 7.01 1.36
CA GLN A 88 34.48 6.42 0.80
C GLN A 88 35.67 6.55 1.75
N SER A 89 36.40 5.45 1.98
CA SER A 89 37.64 5.48 2.78
C SER A 89 38.77 6.20 2.04
N ARG A 90 39.71 6.79 2.78
CA ARG A 90 40.86 7.49 2.20
C ARG A 90 41.88 6.54 1.52
N GLY A 91 41.82 5.24 1.86
CA GLY A 91 42.81 4.25 1.38
C GLY A 91 44.20 4.43 1.96
N ILE A 92 45.10 3.43 1.77
CA ILE A 92 46.51 3.50 2.13
C ILE A 92 47.26 4.02 0.89
N PHE A 93 47.91 5.17 1.00
CA PHE A 93 48.61 5.87 -0.09
C PHE A 93 47.72 6.12 -1.34
N GLY A 94 46.39 6.27 -1.11
CA GLY A 94 45.43 6.46 -2.24
C GLY A 94 45.04 5.19 -2.98
N LEU A 95 45.62 4.05 -2.61
CA LEU A 95 45.26 2.71 -3.11
C LEU A 95 44.30 2.01 -2.12
N PHE A 96 43.48 1.05 -2.60
CA PHE A 96 42.57 0.25 -1.80
C PHE A 96 41.48 1.08 -1.08
N ARG A 97 40.74 1.90 -1.84
CA ARG A 97 39.60 2.66 -1.33
C ARG A 97 38.37 1.78 -1.26
N ASN A 98 37.81 1.61 -0.08
CA ASN A 98 36.50 1.03 0.09
C ASN A 98 35.44 2.11 -0.16
N THR A 99 34.43 1.80 -0.95
CA THR A 99 33.34 2.71 -1.29
C THR A 99 32.01 2.07 -0.93
N VAL A 100 31.17 2.79 -0.21
CA VAL A 100 29.79 2.39 0.06
C VAL A 100 28.85 3.14 -0.85
N ARG A 101 28.03 2.39 -1.56
CA ARG A 101 27.04 2.94 -2.48
C ARG A 101 25.63 2.74 -1.93
N SER A 102 24.71 3.62 -2.33
CA SER A 102 23.31 3.47 -2.00
C SER A 102 22.71 2.24 -2.67
N PRO A 103 22.02 1.38 -1.91
CA PRO A 103 21.28 0.24 -2.47
C PRO A 103 19.86 0.60 -2.93
N ILE A 104 19.45 1.87 -2.81
CA ILE A 104 18.09 2.35 -3.11
C ILE A 104 18.13 3.79 -3.63
N ASP A 105 17.08 4.17 -4.35
CA ASP A 105 16.71 5.57 -4.56
C ASP A 105 16.03 6.13 -3.31
N GLY A 106 16.18 7.43 -3.04
CA GLY A 106 15.48 8.06 -1.92
C GLY A 106 16.22 9.23 -1.30
N THR A 107 16.28 9.23 0.02
CA THR A 107 16.88 10.30 0.81
C THR A 107 17.84 9.72 1.86
N PHE A 108 19.00 10.34 2.03
CA PHE A 108 19.89 10.08 3.17
C PHE A 108 19.29 10.74 4.41
N GLU A 109 18.56 9.94 5.21
CA GLU A 109 17.75 10.48 6.32
C GLU A 109 18.60 10.90 7.51
N SER A 110 19.51 10.03 7.94
CA SER A 110 20.37 10.31 9.10
C SER A 110 21.59 9.40 9.16
N PHE A 111 22.53 9.77 10.00
CA PHE A 111 23.71 8.97 10.33
C PHE A 111 23.85 8.83 11.85
N ASN A 112 23.95 7.60 12.32
CA ASN A 112 24.16 7.31 13.74
C ASN A 112 25.67 7.20 14.03
N LYS A 113 26.22 8.20 14.74
CA LYS A 113 27.65 8.26 15.09
C LYS A 113 28.12 7.16 16.04
N VAL A 114 27.21 6.57 16.83
CA VAL A 114 27.56 5.50 17.79
C VAL A 114 27.69 4.16 17.09
N THR A 115 26.79 3.85 16.15
CA THR A 115 26.76 2.56 15.46
C THR A 115 27.44 2.56 14.10
N GLY A 116 27.75 3.74 13.55
CA GLY A 116 28.30 3.89 12.20
C GLY A 116 27.32 3.53 11.09
N GLN A 117 26.00 3.57 11.36
CA GLN A 117 24.97 3.22 10.41
C GLN A 117 24.32 4.46 9.79
N ALA A 118 24.17 4.44 8.48
CA ALA A 118 23.32 5.38 7.75
C ALA A 118 21.90 4.84 7.63
N VAL A 119 20.93 5.72 7.77
CA VAL A 119 19.51 5.48 7.56
C VAL A 119 19.12 6.12 6.24
N LEU A 120 18.68 5.31 5.30
CA LEU A 120 18.19 5.74 3.99
C LEU A 120 16.69 5.51 3.97
N ARG A 121 15.94 6.40 3.32
CA ARG A 121 14.50 6.28 3.16
C ARG A 121 14.13 6.31 1.70
N GLU A 122 13.36 5.30 1.26
CA GLU A 122 12.76 5.28 -0.08
C GLU A 122 11.77 6.44 -0.27
N PRO A 123 11.45 6.82 -1.51
CA PRO A 123 10.44 7.82 -1.78
C PRO A 123 9.07 7.39 -1.21
N PRO A 124 8.21 8.35 -0.84
CA PRO A 124 6.85 8.03 -0.41
C PRO A 124 6.07 7.30 -1.52
N ALA A 125 5.32 6.28 -1.13
CA ALA A 125 4.45 5.54 -2.04
C ALA A 125 3.02 6.12 -2.00
N PRO A 126 2.44 6.56 -3.14
CA PRO A 126 1.07 7.04 -3.18
C PRO A 126 0.10 5.89 -2.97
N VAL A 127 -0.88 6.09 -2.10
CA VAL A 127 -1.98 5.17 -1.85
C VAL A 127 -3.29 5.87 -2.12
N THR A 128 -4.11 5.27 -2.96
CA THR A 128 -5.46 5.73 -3.30
C THR A 128 -6.48 4.70 -2.86
N ILE A 129 -7.65 5.16 -2.46
CA ILE A 129 -8.80 4.30 -2.25
C ILE A 129 -9.94 4.70 -3.19
N GLU A 130 -10.56 3.69 -3.76
CA GLU A 130 -11.71 3.83 -4.62
C GLU A 130 -13.00 3.70 -3.80
N ALA A 131 -14.12 4.20 -4.33
CA ALA A 131 -15.44 4.04 -3.72
C ALA A 131 -15.85 2.58 -3.55
N TYR A 132 -15.33 1.68 -4.41
CA TYR A 132 -15.57 0.25 -4.45
C TYR A 132 -16.99 -0.16 -4.90
N VAL A 133 -17.98 0.64 -4.61
CA VAL A 133 -19.36 0.45 -5.06
C VAL A 133 -19.88 1.73 -5.70
N LYS A 134 -20.71 1.60 -6.73
CA LYS A 134 -21.44 2.74 -7.27
C LYS A 134 -22.48 3.18 -6.24
N GLY A 135 -22.50 4.46 -5.89
CA GLY A 135 -23.42 4.95 -4.89
C GLY A 135 -23.28 6.44 -4.63
N ARG A 136 -23.77 6.87 -3.48
CA ARG A 136 -23.73 8.26 -3.03
C ARG A 136 -22.89 8.37 -1.76
N VAL A 137 -22.06 9.40 -1.69
CA VAL A 137 -21.31 9.74 -0.46
C VAL A 137 -22.30 10.31 0.56
N VAL A 138 -22.49 9.61 1.68
CA VAL A 138 -23.43 10.00 2.73
C VAL A 138 -22.73 10.58 3.95
N ASP A 139 -21.42 10.35 4.09
CA ASP A 139 -20.60 10.95 5.13
C ASP A 139 -19.14 11.11 4.65
N VAL A 140 -18.44 12.08 5.24
CA VAL A 140 -17.03 12.37 4.96
C VAL A 140 -16.27 12.40 6.27
N PHE A 141 -15.32 11.49 6.44
CA PHE A 141 -14.37 11.49 7.54
C PHE A 141 -13.18 12.36 7.14
N GLU A 142 -13.08 13.51 7.74
CA GLU A 142 -12.04 14.50 7.40
C GLU A 142 -10.64 13.88 7.48
N GLU A 143 -9.85 14.04 6.43
CA GLU A 143 -8.51 13.45 6.26
C GLU A 143 -8.43 11.91 6.23
N GLU A 144 -9.53 11.19 6.44
CA GLU A 144 -9.50 9.73 6.60
C GLU A 144 -10.20 8.98 5.47
N GLY A 145 -11.34 9.51 4.96
CA GLY A 145 -12.11 8.79 3.94
C GLY A 145 -13.57 9.19 3.86
N VAL A 146 -14.41 8.24 3.40
CA VAL A 146 -15.83 8.49 3.16
C VAL A 146 -16.70 7.28 3.49
N LEU A 147 -17.99 7.51 3.68
CA LEU A 147 -19.04 6.50 3.73
C LEU A 147 -19.85 6.57 2.44
N VAL A 148 -19.81 5.50 1.66
CA VAL A 148 -20.61 5.40 0.42
C VAL A 148 -21.82 4.52 0.67
N GLU A 149 -23.01 5.03 0.32
CA GLU A 149 -24.27 4.29 0.41
C GLU A 149 -24.72 3.86 -0.99
N THR A 150 -25.15 2.62 -1.10
CA THR A 150 -25.71 2.06 -2.33
C THR A 150 -26.90 1.17 -2.03
N ARG A 151 -27.76 0.99 -3.03
CA ARG A 151 -28.84 -0.02 -3.01
C ARG A 151 -28.46 -1.14 -3.92
N ALA A 152 -28.31 -2.33 -3.38
CA ALA A 152 -27.85 -3.50 -4.14
C ALA A 152 -28.39 -4.79 -3.55
N THR A 153 -28.33 -5.87 -4.32
CA THR A 153 -28.46 -7.23 -3.80
C THR A 153 -27.30 -7.54 -2.89
N PHE A 154 -27.57 -8.15 -1.77
CA PHE A 154 -26.57 -8.53 -0.79
C PHE A 154 -26.59 -10.03 -0.54
N VAL A 155 -25.43 -10.67 -0.71
CA VAL A 155 -25.22 -12.08 -0.39
C VAL A 155 -24.02 -12.17 0.55
N GLN A 156 -24.26 -12.66 1.75
CA GLN A 156 -23.22 -12.84 2.75
C GLN A 156 -22.60 -14.23 2.61
N GLY A 157 -21.27 -14.28 2.49
CA GLY A 157 -20.50 -15.51 2.58
C GLY A 157 -20.13 -15.88 4.03
N ILE A 158 -19.63 -17.08 4.22
CA ILE A 158 -19.18 -17.59 5.54
C ILE A 158 -17.84 -16.96 5.92
N PHE A 159 -16.94 -16.81 4.95
CA PHE A 159 -15.62 -16.20 5.10
C PHE A 159 -15.13 -15.69 3.77
N GLY A 160 -14.11 -14.84 3.79
CA GLY A 160 -13.45 -14.30 2.60
C GLY A 160 -11.98 -14.71 2.57
N ILE A 161 -11.47 -15.00 1.36
CA ILE A 161 -10.06 -15.26 1.08
C ILE A 161 -9.63 -14.35 -0.07
N GLY A 162 -8.43 -13.71 0.05
CA GLY A 162 -7.77 -12.96 -1.03
C GLY A 162 -8.03 -11.47 -0.92
N GLY A 163 -8.80 -10.80 -0.49
CA GLY A 163 -9.03 -9.35 -0.46
C GLY A 163 -10.26 -8.91 -1.26
N GLU A 164 -10.37 -7.61 -1.44
CA GLU A 164 -11.49 -7.03 -2.17
C GLU A 164 -11.26 -7.15 -3.68
N THR A 165 -12.28 -7.58 -4.41
CA THR A 165 -12.27 -7.61 -5.88
C THR A 165 -13.61 -7.15 -6.41
N ARG A 166 -13.65 -6.75 -7.67
CA ARG A 166 -14.85 -6.36 -8.38
C ARG A 166 -14.82 -6.89 -9.81
N GLY A 167 -15.99 -7.08 -10.39
CA GLY A 167 -16.13 -7.55 -11.76
C GLY A 167 -17.57 -7.49 -12.22
N GLU A 168 -17.77 -7.78 -13.48
CA GLU A 168 -19.09 -7.92 -14.07
C GLU A 168 -19.72 -9.25 -13.67
N ILE A 169 -20.99 -9.22 -13.24
CA ILE A 169 -21.72 -10.44 -12.93
C ILE A 169 -22.17 -11.07 -14.23
N ARG A 170 -21.73 -12.30 -14.49
CA ARG A 170 -22.13 -13.09 -15.65
C ARG A 170 -22.89 -14.35 -15.24
N LYS A 171 -23.85 -14.71 -16.03
CA LYS A 171 -24.64 -15.93 -15.85
C LYS A 171 -23.97 -17.08 -16.59
N ALA A 172 -23.35 -18.01 -15.87
CA ALA A 172 -22.64 -19.14 -16.46
C ALA A 172 -23.58 -20.21 -17.03
N VAL A 173 -24.75 -20.42 -16.41
CA VAL A 173 -25.73 -21.45 -16.80
C VAL A 173 -27.10 -20.84 -17.08
N LYS A 174 -27.89 -21.49 -17.93
CA LYS A 174 -29.22 -21.01 -18.27
C LYS A 174 -30.26 -21.30 -17.18
N ASN A 175 -30.15 -22.45 -16.54
CA ASN A 175 -31.07 -22.91 -15.49
C ASN A 175 -30.31 -23.19 -14.20
N PRO A 176 -30.89 -22.92 -13.00
CA PRO A 176 -30.27 -23.20 -11.72
C PRO A 176 -29.91 -24.67 -11.48
N GLU A 177 -30.66 -25.59 -12.10
CA GLU A 177 -30.46 -27.04 -11.99
C GLU A 177 -29.38 -27.58 -12.95
N GLN A 178 -28.83 -26.73 -13.80
CA GLN A 178 -27.76 -27.11 -14.72
C GLN A 178 -26.44 -27.21 -13.97
N GLU A 179 -25.74 -28.32 -14.14
CA GLU A 179 -24.41 -28.50 -13.58
C GLU A 179 -23.40 -27.46 -14.12
N LEU A 180 -22.62 -26.86 -13.24
CA LEU A 180 -21.55 -25.94 -13.59
C LEU A 180 -20.28 -26.74 -13.93
N THR A 181 -19.90 -26.71 -15.20
CA THR A 181 -18.70 -27.39 -15.70
C THR A 181 -17.61 -26.37 -16.08
N ALA A 182 -16.35 -26.80 -16.13
CA ALA A 182 -15.20 -25.92 -16.35
C ALA A 182 -15.21 -25.21 -17.72
N ASP A 183 -15.86 -25.81 -18.73
CA ASP A 183 -16.00 -25.25 -20.08
C ASP A 183 -16.98 -24.06 -20.16
N LEU A 184 -17.82 -23.90 -19.13
CA LEU A 184 -18.73 -22.77 -19.01
C LEU A 184 -18.06 -21.51 -18.43
N ILE A 185 -16.85 -21.66 -17.93
CA ILE A 185 -16.04 -20.57 -17.35
C ILE A 185 -14.90 -20.27 -18.31
N ASP A 186 -14.96 -19.14 -18.97
CA ASP A 186 -13.90 -18.72 -19.88
C ASP A 186 -12.79 -17.93 -19.14
N LYS A 187 -11.65 -17.71 -19.81
CA LYS A 187 -10.48 -16.98 -19.24
C LYS A 187 -10.76 -15.48 -19.05
N SER A 188 -11.92 -14.98 -19.42
CA SER A 188 -12.34 -13.60 -19.24
C SER A 188 -13.17 -13.39 -17.96
N CYS A 189 -13.37 -14.47 -17.20
CA CYS A 189 -14.08 -14.44 -15.91
C CYS A 189 -13.13 -14.16 -14.75
#